data_52325b33c807267f8787686634579662
#
_entry.id   52325b33c807267f8787686634579662
#
_cell.length_a   1.000
_cell.length_b   1.000
_cell.length_c   1.000
_cell.angle_alpha   90.00
_cell.angle_beta   90.00
_cell.angle_gamma   90.00
#
_symmetry.space_group_name_H-M   'P 1'
#
loop_
_entity.id
_entity.type
_entity.pdbx_description
1 polymer ?
#
loop_
_entity_poly.entity_id
_entity_poly.type
_entity_poly.pdbx_seq_one_letter_code
_entity_poly.pdbx_strand_id
1 'polypeptide(L)'
;EAENGTVSVKCGKAAFNLVGLSADDYPDLPVVEAENGVSLPQDLLKKMINECSFAVSTNESRPVYMGTLFEIENNVLTMVSVDGYRLALRREAVEGYGDDCSFIVPGTALSDLERLCGDSDERVVLSVGSKHISFTVGNTVILSRRLEGDFLNYKKAIPESFRVTVKTARTDLLEVVERVSLIIDSKNNAPLRLTFRKDAIDFVCTTPLGKAADSCPCEGDGNDLEIGFNDHYLSDALKAAPADEINVCLNT
;
A
#
# COMPACT_ATOMS: atom_id res chain seq x y z
N GLU A 1 34.67 20.26 -13.37
CA GLU A 1 35.27 21.46 -12.78
C GLU A 1 34.17 22.49 -12.52
N ALA A 2 34.18 23.14 -11.38
CA ALA A 2 33.26 24.21 -11.03
C ALA A 2 34.07 25.47 -10.70
N GLU A 3 33.77 26.57 -11.37
CA GLU A 3 34.42 27.85 -11.18
C GLU A 3 33.43 28.99 -11.42
N ASN A 4 33.38 29.96 -10.52
CA ASN A 4 32.54 31.16 -10.63
C ASN A 4 31.03 30.85 -10.93
N GLY A 5 30.44 29.84 -10.28
CA GLY A 5 29.05 29.47 -10.52
C GLY A 5 28.81 28.74 -11.84
N THR A 6 29.86 28.33 -12.54
CA THR A 6 29.75 27.53 -13.76
C THR A 6 30.34 26.13 -13.56
N VAL A 7 29.60 25.11 -13.93
CA VAL A 7 30.04 23.70 -13.87
C VAL A 7 30.35 23.22 -15.29
N SER A 8 31.62 22.85 -15.53
CA SER A 8 32.03 22.25 -16.80
C SER A 8 32.03 20.72 -16.69
N VAL A 9 31.23 20.04 -17.51
CA VAL A 9 31.16 18.58 -17.60
C VAL A 9 31.69 18.15 -18.97
N LYS A 10 32.72 17.30 -18.98
CA LYS A 10 33.29 16.73 -20.22
C LYS A 10 33.30 15.22 -20.16
N CYS A 11 32.83 14.61 -21.26
CA CYS A 11 32.88 13.17 -21.46
C CYS A 11 33.19 12.86 -22.93
N GLY A 12 34.35 12.32 -23.20
CA GLY A 12 34.82 12.09 -24.56
C GLY A 12 34.89 13.40 -25.35
N LYS A 13 34.15 13.50 -26.45
CA LYS A 13 34.02 14.71 -27.28
C LYS A 13 32.90 15.65 -26.83
N ALA A 14 32.05 15.23 -25.94
CA ALA A 14 30.94 16.06 -25.43
C ALA A 14 31.46 17.00 -24.34
N ALA A 15 31.04 18.27 -24.38
CA ALA A 15 31.34 19.26 -23.35
C ALA A 15 30.08 20.08 -23.07
N PHE A 16 29.78 20.28 -21.80
CA PHE A 16 28.65 21.08 -21.33
C PHE A 16 29.17 22.12 -20.32
N ASN A 17 28.68 23.34 -20.44
CA ASN A 17 28.85 24.37 -19.43
C ASN A 17 27.47 24.71 -18.85
N LEU A 18 27.29 24.42 -17.60
CA LEU A 18 26.03 24.59 -16.87
C LEU A 18 26.19 25.72 -15.86
N VAL A 19 25.21 26.59 -15.77
CA VAL A 19 25.16 27.59 -14.71
C VAL A 19 24.64 26.91 -13.46
N GLY A 20 25.41 26.94 -12.37
CA GLY A 20 25.04 26.41 -11.07
C GLY A 20 24.49 27.50 -10.15
N LEU A 21 23.77 27.08 -9.13
CA LEU A 21 23.39 27.92 -7.99
C LEU A 21 24.45 27.80 -6.91
N SER A 22 24.59 28.82 -6.04
CA SER A 22 25.45 28.72 -4.87
C SER A 22 25.01 27.61 -3.93
N ALA A 23 25.94 26.90 -3.32
CA ALA A 23 25.65 25.95 -2.26
C ALA A 23 25.00 26.62 -1.04
N ASP A 24 25.29 27.92 -0.83
CA ASP A 24 24.72 28.70 0.25
C ASP A 24 23.21 28.98 0.06
N ASP A 25 22.74 28.90 -1.19
CA ASP A 25 21.31 29.02 -1.52
C ASP A 25 20.55 27.69 -1.40
N TYR A 26 21.26 26.59 -1.08
CA TYR A 26 20.60 25.29 -0.88
C TYR A 26 19.85 25.30 0.44
N PRO A 27 18.53 24.96 0.43
CA PRO A 27 17.72 25.00 1.64
C PRO A 27 18.26 24.03 2.70
N ASP A 28 18.29 24.49 3.95
CA ASP A 28 18.59 23.61 5.07
C ASP A 28 17.56 22.50 5.19
N LEU A 29 18.05 21.28 5.41
CA LEU A 29 17.15 20.15 5.68
C LEU A 29 16.49 20.34 7.05
N PRO A 30 15.15 20.19 7.15
CA PRO A 30 14.50 20.26 8.44
C PRO A 30 15.06 19.19 9.39
N VAL A 31 15.40 19.60 10.60
CA VAL A 31 15.76 18.65 11.66
C VAL A 31 14.50 18.03 12.19
N VAL A 32 14.43 16.71 12.19
CA VAL A 32 13.34 15.97 12.83
C VAL A 32 13.74 15.78 14.29
N GLU A 33 13.18 16.63 15.15
CA GLU A 33 13.23 16.41 16.60
C GLU A 33 12.28 15.27 16.92
N ALA A 34 12.82 14.05 16.93
CA ALA A 34 12.02 12.85 17.06
C ALA A 34 11.79 12.51 18.53
N GLU A 35 10.56 12.67 18.96
CA GLU A 35 10.11 12.22 20.29
C GLU A 35 9.67 10.76 20.25
N ASN A 36 9.14 10.31 19.09
CA ASN A 36 8.57 8.98 18.88
C ASN A 36 9.15 8.32 17.64
N GLY A 37 9.12 7.00 17.60
CA GLY A 37 9.49 6.25 16.42
C GLY A 37 9.55 4.75 16.61
N VAL A 38 9.96 4.09 15.56
CA VAL A 38 10.12 2.63 15.52
C VAL A 38 11.36 2.24 14.74
N SER A 39 11.88 1.07 15.06
CA SER A 39 12.94 0.42 14.29
C SER A 39 12.48 -0.98 13.90
N LEU A 40 12.60 -1.30 12.61
CA LEU A 40 12.17 -2.60 12.06
C LEU A 40 13.06 -3.01 10.87
N PRO A 41 13.11 -4.30 10.51
CA PRO A 41 13.86 -4.77 9.35
C PRO A 41 13.39 -4.14 8.02
N GLN A 42 14.31 -3.93 7.10
CA GLN A 42 14.01 -3.38 5.77
C GLN A 42 13.01 -4.24 4.99
N ASP A 43 13.23 -5.56 4.98
CA ASP A 43 12.35 -6.51 4.29
C ASP A 43 10.92 -6.51 4.86
N LEU A 44 10.79 -6.35 6.18
CA LEU A 44 9.50 -6.28 6.85
C LEU A 44 8.76 -4.98 6.46
N LEU A 45 9.43 -3.82 6.52
CA LEU A 45 8.82 -2.54 6.15
C LEU A 45 8.40 -2.55 4.67
N LYS A 46 9.25 -3.07 3.78
CA LYS A 46 8.97 -3.23 2.36
C LYS A 46 7.71 -4.09 2.13
N LYS A 47 7.60 -5.23 2.81
CA LYS A 47 6.40 -6.08 2.77
C LYS A 47 5.16 -5.35 3.25
N MET A 48 5.24 -4.66 4.39
CA MET A 48 4.12 -3.89 4.95
C MET A 48 3.65 -2.79 3.99
N ILE A 49 4.58 -2.10 3.33
CA ILE A 49 4.26 -1.09 2.31
C ILE A 49 3.52 -1.74 1.13
N ASN A 50 4.04 -2.82 0.57
CA ASN A 50 3.44 -3.52 -0.57
C ASN A 50 2.05 -4.06 -0.27
N GLU A 51 1.83 -4.55 0.95
CA GLU A 51 0.56 -5.09 1.39
C GLU A 51 -0.50 -4.03 1.70
N CYS A 52 -0.13 -2.74 1.77
CA CYS A 52 -1.05 -1.64 2.07
C CYS A 52 -1.15 -0.59 0.95
N SER A 53 -0.06 -0.26 0.26
CA SER A 53 0.02 0.92 -0.62
C SER A 53 -0.91 0.86 -1.83
N PHE A 54 -1.32 -0.33 -2.29
CA PHE A 54 -2.27 -0.50 -3.38
C PHE A 54 -3.65 0.13 -3.11
N ALA A 55 -4.00 0.33 -1.84
CA ALA A 55 -5.25 0.95 -1.42
C ALA A 55 -5.13 2.46 -1.13
N VAL A 56 -3.99 3.08 -1.42
CA VAL A 56 -3.82 4.55 -1.32
C VAL A 56 -4.64 5.23 -2.41
N SER A 57 -5.38 6.27 -2.03
CA SER A 57 -6.20 7.04 -2.96
C SER A 57 -5.37 7.90 -3.91
N THR A 58 -5.82 8.03 -5.14
CA THR A 58 -5.30 9.01 -6.11
C THR A 58 -6.17 10.27 -6.20
N ASN A 59 -7.21 10.37 -5.37
CA ASN A 59 -8.16 11.49 -5.41
C ASN A 59 -7.66 12.67 -4.57
N GLU A 60 -7.22 13.72 -5.25
CA GLU A 60 -6.69 14.95 -4.64
C GLU A 60 -7.72 15.72 -3.80
N SER A 61 -9.02 15.46 -3.95
CA SER A 61 -10.05 16.10 -3.12
C SER A 61 -10.06 15.64 -1.66
N ARG A 62 -9.35 14.54 -1.37
CA ARG A 62 -9.17 14.00 -0.01
C ARG A 62 -7.70 13.69 0.26
N PRO A 63 -6.86 14.71 0.48
CA PRO A 63 -5.42 14.54 0.60
C PRO A 63 -4.98 13.54 1.68
N VAL A 64 -5.72 13.41 2.78
CA VAL A 64 -5.43 12.45 3.86
C VAL A 64 -5.41 11.01 3.40
N TYR A 65 -6.15 10.66 2.34
CA TYR A 65 -6.18 9.31 1.78
C TYR A 65 -5.15 9.08 0.68
N MET A 66 -4.41 10.12 0.26
CA MET A 66 -3.26 9.99 -0.64
C MET A 66 -2.00 9.49 0.08
N GLY A 67 -2.14 9.01 1.30
CA GLY A 67 -1.10 8.40 2.11
C GLY A 67 -1.63 7.24 2.94
N THR A 68 -0.72 6.62 3.66
CA THR A 68 -0.99 5.52 4.59
C THR A 68 -0.93 6.05 6.02
N LEU A 69 -1.93 5.73 6.82
CA LEU A 69 -1.89 5.93 8.26
C LEU A 69 -0.88 4.96 8.88
N PHE A 70 0.01 5.48 9.69
CA PHE A 70 0.87 4.75 10.60
C PHE A 70 0.37 5.00 12.02
N GLU A 71 0.03 3.96 12.72
CA GLU A 71 -0.40 3.99 14.13
C GLU A 71 0.56 3.11 14.92
N ILE A 72 1.23 3.69 15.89
CA ILE A 72 2.16 3.02 16.78
C ILE A 72 1.50 2.98 18.15
N GLU A 73 1.08 1.81 18.58
CA GLU A 73 0.44 1.57 19.88
C GLU A 73 1.07 0.33 20.54
N ASN A 74 1.57 0.45 21.76
CA ASN A 74 2.11 -0.68 22.54
C ASN A 74 3.16 -1.52 21.78
N ASN A 75 4.09 -0.88 21.07
CA ASN A 75 5.10 -1.54 20.21
C ASN A 75 4.50 -2.36 19.05
N VAL A 76 3.32 -2.01 18.59
CA VAL A 76 2.72 -2.53 17.36
C VAL A 76 2.60 -1.40 16.36
N LEU A 77 3.18 -1.58 15.19
CA LEU A 77 2.97 -0.70 14.04
C LEU A 77 1.80 -1.23 13.24
N THR A 78 0.76 -0.41 13.10
CA THR A 78 -0.36 -0.66 12.20
C THR A 78 -0.27 0.31 11.03
N MET A 79 -0.28 -0.21 9.82
CA MET A 79 -0.37 0.57 8.58
C MET A 79 -1.75 0.39 7.99
N VAL A 80 -2.40 1.49 7.57
CA VAL A 80 -3.74 1.47 6.98
C VAL A 80 -3.80 2.40 5.79
N SER A 81 -4.24 1.88 4.66
CA SER A 81 -4.54 2.66 3.44
C SER A 81 -6.00 2.50 3.05
N VAL A 82 -6.59 3.57 2.51
CA VAL A 82 -8.00 3.58 2.10
C VAL A 82 -8.22 4.54 0.92
N ASP A 83 -9.06 4.14 -0.04
CA ASP A 83 -9.45 5.00 -1.16
C ASP A 83 -10.95 5.35 -1.19
N GLY A 84 -11.71 4.88 -0.20
CA GLY A 84 -13.16 5.05 -0.08
C GLY A 84 -13.97 3.85 -0.58
N TYR A 85 -13.37 2.91 -1.29
CA TYR A 85 -13.99 1.67 -1.77
C TYR A 85 -13.36 0.43 -1.14
N ARG A 86 -12.08 0.49 -0.79
CA ARG A 86 -11.31 -0.59 -0.18
C ARG A 86 -10.42 -0.06 0.93
N LEU A 87 -10.04 -0.94 1.83
CA LEU A 87 -9.13 -0.69 2.93
C LEU A 87 -8.12 -1.83 3.00
N ALA A 88 -6.84 -1.49 3.09
CA ALA A 88 -5.77 -2.42 3.39
C ALA A 88 -5.21 -2.12 4.77
N LEU A 89 -4.93 -3.19 5.54
CA LEU A 89 -4.39 -3.07 6.88
C LEU A 89 -3.33 -4.14 7.12
N ARG A 90 -2.17 -3.72 7.64
CA ARG A 90 -1.12 -4.61 8.11
C ARG A 90 -0.67 -4.23 9.51
N ARG A 91 -0.39 -5.23 10.35
CA ARG A 91 0.12 -5.05 11.72
C ARG A 91 1.32 -5.91 11.97
N GLU A 92 2.33 -5.32 12.63
CA GLU A 92 3.53 -6.05 13.06
C GLU A 92 4.01 -5.55 14.41
N ALA A 93 4.58 -6.44 15.20
CA ALA A 93 5.31 -6.07 16.40
C ALA A 93 6.65 -5.43 16.00
N VAL A 94 6.96 -4.29 16.59
CA VAL A 94 8.16 -3.50 16.28
C VAL A 94 8.85 -3.05 17.56
N GLU A 95 10.10 -2.61 17.42
CA GLU A 95 10.79 -1.93 18.52
C GLU A 95 10.47 -0.44 18.45
N GLY A 96 9.50 -0.01 19.27
CA GLY A 96 9.09 1.38 19.40
C GLY A 96 9.88 2.14 20.47
N TYR A 97 9.87 3.47 20.37
CA TYR A 97 10.34 4.40 21.40
C TYR A 97 9.43 5.62 21.45
N GLY A 98 9.37 6.27 22.62
CA GLY A 98 8.44 7.38 22.88
C GLY A 98 7.02 6.90 23.19
N ASP A 99 6.08 7.82 23.09
CA ASP A 99 4.67 7.59 23.38
C ASP A 99 3.94 7.02 22.13
N ASP A 100 2.78 6.42 22.39
CA ASP A 100 1.86 6.01 21.30
C ASP A 100 1.53 7.21 20.42
N CYS A 101 1.58 7.02 19.10
CA CYS A 101 1.35 8.11 18.15
C CYS A 101 0.75 7.62 16.84
N SER A 102 0.14 8.55 16.11
CA SER A 102 -0.36 8.29 14.75
C SER A 102 -0.03 9.45 13.81
N PHE A 103 0.24 9.12 12.56
CA PHE A 103 0.57 10.08 11.51
C PHE A 103 0.34 9.48 10.13
N ILE A 104 0.24 10.35 9.11
CA ILE A 104 -0.03 9.90 7.74
C ILE A 104 1.20 10.17 6.88
N VAL A 105 1.72 9.12 6.26
CA VAL A 105 2.87 9.16 5.34
C VAL A 105 2.36 9.25 3.92
N PRO A 106 2.79 10.25 3.11
CA PRO A 106 2.40 10.33 1.70
C PRO A 106 2.77 9.07 0.90
N GLY A 107 1.89 8.65 0.01
CA GLY A 107 2.12 7.46 -0.84
C GLY A 107 3.38 7.58 -1.71
N THR A 108 3.74 8.80 -2.14
CA THR A 108 4.99 9.04 -2.88
C THR A 108 6.22 8.72 -2.03
N ALA A 109 6.24 9.16 -0.77
CA ALA A 109 7.34 8.85 0.14
C ALA A 109 7.45 7.35 0.43
N LEU A 110 6.31 6.64 0.53
CA LEU A 110 6.29 5.19 0.69
C LEU A 110 6.83 4.46 -0.55
N SER A 111 6.50 4.94 -1.74
CA SER A 111 7.03 4.37 -2.98
C SER A 111 8.56 4.54 -3.09
N ASP A 112 9.09 5.67 -2.65
CA ASP A 112 10.54 5.89 -2.62
C ASP A 112 11.22 5.01 -1.56
N LEU A 113 10.58 4.88 -0.39
CA LEU A 113 11.05 4.02 0.70
C LEU A 113 11.06 2.54 0.30
N GLU A 114 10.02 2.07 -0.37
CA GLU A 114 9.93 0.69 -0.89
C GLU A 114 11.10 0.36 -1.82
N ARG A 115 11.44 1.29 -2.73
CA ARG A 115 12.57 1.13 -3.66
C ARG A 115 13.93 1.13 -2.96
N LEU A 116 14.04 1.88 -1.85
CA LEU A 116 15.27 2.00 -1.09
C LEU A 116 15.51 0.80 -0.18
N CYS A 117 14.43 0.22 0.39
CA CYS A 117 14.52 -0.94 1.26
C CYS A 117 14.96 -2.18 0.49
N GLY A 118 16.03 -2.82 0.97
CA GLY A 118 16.50 -4.11 0.48
C GLY A 118 15.71 -5.28 1.08
N ASP A 119 16.01 -6.47 0.59
CA ASP A 119 15.48 -7.74 1.13
C ASP A 119 16.44 -8.25 2.22
N SER A 120 16.69 -7.43 3.25
CA SER A 120 17.61 -7.71 4.35
C SER A 120 16.98 -7.41 5.70
N ASP A 121 17.58 -7.96 6.75
CA ASP A 121 17.21 -7.72 8.15
C ASP A 121 17.87 -6.46 8.74
N GLU A 122 18.67 -5.73 7.94
CA GLU A 122 19.17 -4.43 8.35
C GLU A 122 18.03 -3.49 8.74
N ARG A 123 18.28 -2.65 9.73
CA ARG A 123 17.20 -1.85 10.35
C ARG A 123 16.92 -0.57 9.57
N VAL A 124 15.64 -0.29 9.41
CA VAL A 124 15.14 1.06 9.12
C VAL A 124 14.76 1.71 10.44
N VAL A 125 15.20 2.94 10.64
CA VAL A 125 14.75 3.76 11.76
C VAL A 125 13.78 4.80 11.25
N LEU A 126 12.56 4.73 11.73
CA LEU A 126 11.51 5.70 11.50
C LEU A 126 11.45 6.66 12.68
N SER A 127 11.66 7.94 12.44
CA SER A 127 11.63 8.98 13.46
C SER A 127 10.50 9.97 13.16
N VAL A 128 9.67 10.22 14.17
CA VAL A 128 8.44 11.00 14.02
C VAL A 128 8.57 12.32 14.75
N GLY A 129 8.53 13.41 14.01
CA GLY A 129 8.45 14.77 14.54
C GLY A 129 7.07 15.39 14.32
N SER A 130 6.89 16.61 14.77
CA SER A 130 5.59 17.32 14.73
C SER A 130 5.04 17.51 13.30
N LYS A 131 5.88 17.83 12.32
CA LYS A 131 5.49 18.12 10.93
C LYS A 131 6.16 17.20 9.91
N HIS A 132 7.28 16.61 10.29
CA HIS A 132 8.12 15.80 9.40
C HIS A 132 8.36 14.43 10.00
N ILE A 133 8.62 13.49 9.10
CA ILE A 133 9.01 12.12 9.41
C ILE A 133 10.32 11.87 8.68
N SER A 134 11.24 11.17 9.30
CA SER A 134 12.43 10.67 8.63
C SER A 134 12.52 9.15 8.68
N PHE A 135 12.99 8.58 7.59
CA PHE A 135 13.30 7.17 7.46
C PHE A 135 14.81 7.05 7.19
N THR A 136 15.53 6.44 8.11
CA THR A 136 16.96 6.20 7.96
C THR A 136 17.17 4.75 7.52
N VAL A 137 17.75 4.55 6.34
CA VAL A 137 18.08 3.26 5.74
C VAL A 137 19.57 3.26 5.43
N GLY A 138 20.37 2.58 6.24
CA GLY A 138 21.83 2.64 6.13
C GLY A 138 22.35 4.09 6.19
N ASN A 139 22.98 4.55 5.11
CA ASN A 139 23.52 5.91 4.99
C ASN A 139 22.57 6.91 4.30
N THR A 140 21.34 6.48 4.01
CA THR A 140 20.34 7.31 3.30
C THR A 140 19.23 7.71 4.25
N VAL A 141 18.83 8.97 4.17
CA VAL A 141 17.70 9.51 4.93
C VAL A 141 16.66 10.03 3.96
N ILE A 142 15.44 9.49 4.04
CA ILE A 142 14.26 10.07 3.40
C ILE A 142 13.56 10.96 4.42
N LEU A 143 13.38 12.22 4.06
CA LEU A 143 12.62 13.18 4.85
C LEU A 143 11.31 13.49 4.13
N SER A 144 10.19 13.35 4.82
CA SER A 144 8.86 13.64 4.29
C SER A 144 8.05 14.51 5.25
N ARG A 145 7.18 15.35 4.68
CA ARG A 145 6.12 16.00 5.48
C ARG A 145 5.00 15.00 5.74
N ARG A 146 4.43 15.08 6.93
CA ARG A 146 3.19 14.36 7.25
C ARG A 146 2.03 14.96 6.47
N LEU A 147 1.06 14.14 6.05
CA LEU A 147 -0.24 14.66 5.62
C LEU A 147 -1.04 15.06 6.86
N GLU A 148 -1.65 16.25 6.80
CA GLU A 148 -2.46 16.78 7.88
C GLU A 148 -3.94 16.44 7.66
N GLY A 149 -4.66 16.20 8.75
CA GLY A 149 -6.09 15.92 8.77
C GLY A 149 -6.46 14.64 9.49
N ASP A 150 -7.77 14.44 9.69
CA ASP A 150 -8.30 13.27 10.39
C ASP A 150 -8.44 12.09 9.40
N PHE A 151 -7.78 10.98 9.71
CA PHE A 151 -7.97 9.73 8.99
C PHE A 151 -9.27 9.05 9.41
N LEU A 152 -9.82 8.21 8.53
CA LEU A 152 -11.01 7.41 8.82
C LEU A 152 -10.81 6.58 10.10
N ASN A 153 -11.83 6.51 10.95
CA ASN A 153 -11.85 5.53 12.03
C ASN A 153 -12.03 4.11 11.43
N TYR A 154 -10.92 3.55 10.97
CA TYR A 154 -10.88 2.27 10.28
C TYR A 154 -11.33 1.09 11.16
N LYS A 155 -11.13 1.21 12.48
CA LYS A 155 -11.53 0.17 13.45
C LYS A 155 -13.04 -0.07 13.40
N LYS A 156 -13.84 0.97 13.10
CA LYS A 156 -15.30 0.86 12.92
C LYS A 156 -15.74 0.38 11.54
N ALA A 157 -14.85 0.46 10.54
CA ALA A 157 -15.15 0.01 9.18
C ALA A 157 -14.95 -1.50 9.00
N ILE A 158 -14.16 -2.12 9.86
CA ILE A 158 -13.87 -3.56 9.82
C ILE A 158 -14.97 -4.31 10.59
N PRO A 159 -15.70 -5.24 9.94
CA PRO A 159 -16.74 -6.04 10.60
C PRO A 159 -16.16 -6.91 11.71
N GLU A 160 -16.88 -7.02 12.83
CA GLU A 160 -16.51 -7.89 13.95
C GLU A 160 -16.92 -9.36 13.74
N SER A 161 -17.87 -9.62 12.86
CA SER A 161 -18.37 -10.96 12.54
C SER A 161 -18.72 -11.09 11.07
N PHE A 162 -18.70 -12.32 10.55
CA PHE A 162 -18.98 -12.63 9.16
C PHE A 162 -20.05 -13.72 9.07
N ARG A 163 -20.91 -13.61 8.04
CA ARG A 163 -21.99 -14.61 7.77
C ARG A 163 -21.45 -15.80 7.01
N VAL A 164 -20.49 -15.57 6.13
CA VAL A 164 -19.89 -16.57 5.26
C VAL A 164 -18.38 -16.44 5.39
N THR A 165 -17.73 -17.57 5.57
CA THR A 165 -16.27 -17.68 5.53
C THR A 165 -15.90 -18.86 4.65
N VAL A 166 -15.12 -18.60 3.62
CA VAL A 166 -14.57 -19.65 2.76
C VAL A 166 -13.06 -19.53 2.71
N LYS A 167 -12.37 -20.67 2.70
CA LYS A 167 -10.94 -20.80 2.56
C LYS A 167 -10.61 -21.27 1.15
N THR A 168 -9.66 -20.66 0.50
CA THR A 168 -9.23 -21.00 -0.87
C THR A 168 -7.75 -20.71 -1.08
N ALA A 169 -7.15 -21.35 -2.09
CA ALA A 169 -5.81 -21.00 -2.54
C ALA A 169 -5.85 -19.62 -3.21
N ARG A 170 -4.97 -18.73 -2.78
CA ARG A 170 -4.85 -17.36 -3.29
C ARG A 170 -4.56 -17.34 -4.80
N THR A 171 -3.68 -18.23 -5.26
CA THR A 171 -3.31 -18.35 -6.67
C THR A 171 -4.47 -18.77 -7.53
N ASP A 172 -5.25 -19.77 -7.12
CA ASP A 172 -6.40 -20.26 -7.87
C ASP A 172 -7.46 -19.17 -8.02
N LEU A 173 -7.74 -18.46 -6.91
CA LEU A 173 -8.67 -17.34 -6.91
C LEU A 173 -8.19 -16.21 -7.84
N LEU A 174 -6.92 -15.83 -7.76
CA LEU A 174 -6.34 -14.77 -8.60
C LEU A 174 -6.38 -15.14 -10.10
N GLU A 175 -5.99 -16.35 -10.45
CA GLU A 175 -6.00 -16.81 -11.83
C GLU A 175 -7.40 -16.78 -12.45
N VAL A 176 -8.42 -17.18 -11.69
CA VAL A 176 -9.82 -17.13 -12.17
C VAL A 176 -10.27 -15.67 -12.32
N VAL A 177 -9.96 -14.80 -11.36
CA VAL A 177 -10.25 -13.36 -11.48
C VAL A 177 -9.63 -12.80 -12.76
N GLU A 178 -8.34 -13.06 -13.01
CA GLU A 178 -7.64 -12.55 -14.20
C GLU A 178 -8.24 -13.10 -15.50
N ARG A 179 -8.56 -14.40 -15.56
CA ARG A 179 -9.18 -14.99 -16.77
C ARG A 179 -10.58 -14.45 -17.06
N VAL A 180 -11.46 -14.36 -16.07
CA VAL A 180 -12.84 -13.90 -16.27
C VAL A 180 -12.89 -12.39 -16.54
N SER A 181 -11.92 -11.63 -16.02
CA SER A 181 -11.83 -10.18 -16.23
C SER A 181 -11.38 -9.79 -17.63
N LEU A 182 -10.87 -10.71 -18.46
CA LEU A 182 -10.43 -10.42 -19.84
C LEU A 182 -11.51 -9.79 -20.74
N ILE A 183 -12.79 -9.98 -20.42
CA ILE A 183 -13.91 -9.38 -21.16
C ILE A 183 -14.39 -8.06 -20.59
N ILE A 184 -13.83 -7.61 -19.44
CA ILE A 184 -14.13 -6.33 -18.82
C ILE A 184 -13.22 -5.28 -19.47
N ASP A 185 -13.80 -4.23 -20.00
CA ASP A 185 -13.04 -3.08 -20.46
C ASP A 185 -13.32 -1.85 -19.57
N SER A 186 -12.43 -0.86 -19.64
CA SER A 186 -12.51 0.36 -18.83
C SER A 186 -13.77 1.20 -19.09
N LYS A 187 -14.50 0.94 -20.18
CA LYS A 187 -15.73 1.67 -20.54
C LYS A 187 -16.97 1.02 -19.93
N ASN A 188 -16.93 -0.28 -19.70
CA ASN A 188 -18.10 -1.05 -19.29
C ASN A 188 -18.23 -1.24 -17.79
N ASN A 189 -17.14 -1.14 -17.02
CA ASN A 189 -17.11 -1.31 -15.55
C ASN A 189 -18.05 -2.43 -15.05
N ALA A 190 -18.16 -3.52 -15.81
CA ALA A 190 -19.06 -4.61 -15.47
C ALA A 190 -18.59 -5.30 -14.18
N PRO A 191 -19.48 -5.56 -13.21
CA PRO A 191 -19.05 -6.23 -11.99
C PRO A 191 -18.71 -7.68 -12.27
N LEU A 192 -17.63 -8.14 -11.63
CA LEU A 192 -17.31 -9.55 -11.51
C LEU A 192 -18.19 -10.14 -10.41
N ARG A 193 -19.14 -11.01 -10.78
CA ARG A 193 -20.07 -11.66 -9.83
C ARG A 193 -19.46 -12.94 -9.33
N LEU A 194 -19.34 -13.07 -8.03
CA LEU A 194 -18.87 -14.27 -7.33
C LEU A 194 -20.04 -14.90 -6.57
N THR A 195 -20.27 -16.20 -6.78
CA THR A 195 -21.19 -16.98 -5.98
C THR A 195 -20.40 -17.94 -5.11
N PHE A 196 -20.49 -17.74 -3.81
CA PHE A 196 -19.74 -18.54 -2.82
C PHE A 196 -20.57 -19.78 -2.45
N ARG A 197 -20.08 -20.96 -2.86
CA ARG A 197 -20.67 -22.26 -2.51
C ARG A 197 -19.86 -22.92 -1.40
N LYS A 198 -20.29 -24.10 -0.99
CA LYS A 198 -19.61 -24.87 0.05
C LYS A 198 -18.21 -25.35 -0.37
N ASP A 199 -18.05 -25.70 -1.63
CA ASP A 199 -16.87 -26.37 -2.19
C ASP A 199 -16.25 -25.64 -3.40
N ALA A 200 -16.91 -24.58 -3.87
CA ALA A 200 -16.45 -23.80 -5.02
C ALA A 200 -16.86 -22.33 -4.92
N ILE A 201 -16.09 -21.45 -5.55
CA ILE A 201 -16.47 -20.08 -5.85
C ILE A 201 -16.71 -20.01 -7.35
N ASP A 202 -17.95 -19.73 -7.78
CA ASP A 202 -18.30 -19.54 -9.18
C ASP A 202 -18.16 -18.08 -9.56
N PHE A 203 -17.60 -17.81 -10.73
CA PHE A 203 -17.37 -16.48 -11.28
C PHE A 203 -18.17 -16.29 -12.56
N VAL A 204 -18.84 -15.16 -12.69
CA VAL A 204 -19.55 -14.78 -13.90
C VAL A 204 -19.35 -13.29 -14.17
N CYS A 205 -18.96 -12.98 -15.40
CA CYS A 205 -18.98 -11.63 -15.92
C CYS A 205 -19.79 -11.59 -17.22
N THR A 206 -20.62 -10.56 -17.37
CA THR A 206 -21.41 -10.34 -18.59
C THR A 206 -21.21 -8.91 -19.05
N THR A 207 -20.74 -8.75 -20.28
CA THR A 207 -20.48 -7.47 -20.94
C THR A 207 -21.15 -7.45 -22.32
N PRO A 208 -21.21 -6.33 -23.01
CA PRO A 208 -21.64 -6.30 -24.43
C PRO A 208 -20.81 -7.17 -25.36
N LEU A 209 -19.56 -7.50 -24.97
CA LEU A 209 -18.66 -8.38 -25.74
C LEU A 209 -19.00 -9.86 -25.59
N GLY A 210 -19.72 -10.23 -24.53
CA GLY A 210 -20.08 -11.62 -24.26
C GLY A 210 -20.16 -11.97 -22.78
N LYS A 211 -20.10 -13.26 -22.49
CA LYS A 211 -20.13 -13.81 -21.12
C LYS A 211 -18.91 -14.69 -20.88
N ALA A 212 -18.24 -14.48 -19.76
CA ALA A 212 -17.22 -15.36 -19.23
C ALA A 212 -17.71 -15.99 -17.92
N ALA A 213 -17.36 -17.26 -17.72
CA ALA A 213 -17.63 -17.97 -16.47
C ALA A 213 -16.48 -18.94 -16.19
N ASP A 214 -16.12 -19.08 -14.92
CA ASP A 214 -15.10 -20.00 -14.43
C ASP A 214 -15.38 -20.30 -12.95
N SER A 215 -14.61 -21.19 -12.33
CA SER A 215 -14.74 -21.49 -10.90
C SER A 215 -13.40 -21.89 -10.31
N CYS A 216 -13.23 -21.68 -9.00
CA CYS A 216 -12.12 -22.23 -8.24
C CYS A 216 -12.61 -22.98 -7.00
N PRO A 217 -11.86 -23.98 -6.51
CA PRO A 217 -12.22 -24.73 -5.32
C PRO A 217 -12.12 -23.84 -4.07
N CYS A 218 -12.97 -24.10 -3.10
CA CYS A 218 -12.89 -23.53 -1.76
C CYS A 218 -13.47 -24.51 -0.73
N GLU A 219 -13.27 -24.20 0.54
CA GLU A 219 -13.85 -24.91 1.68
C GLU A 219 -14.51 -23.92 2.62
N GLY A 220 -15.74 -24.19 3.08
CA GLY A 220 -16.37 -23.32 4.09
C GLY A 220 -17.89 -23.25 4.00
N ASP A 221 -18.45 -22.10 4.44
CA ASP A 221 -19.88 -21.89 4.62
C ASP A 221 -20.52 -21.10 3.47
N GLY A 222 -20.17 -21.40 2.21
CA GLY A 222 -20.51 -20.61 1.03
C GLY A 222 -21.96 -20.16 0.89
N ASN A 223 -22.92 -21.00 1.23
CA ASN A 223 -24.35 -20.71 1.38
C ASN A 223 -25.02 -19.99 0.18
N ASP A 224 -24.48 -20.19 -1.03
CA ASP A 224 -24.93 -19.59 -2.30
C ASP A 224 -25.00 -18.04 -2.30
N LEU A 225 -24.17 -17.39 -1.45
CA LEU A 225 -24.09 -15.94 -1.40
C LEU A 225 -23.49 -15.39 -2.70
N GLU A 226 -24.21 -14.49 -3.38
CA GLU A 226 -23.72 -13.79 -4.57
C GLU A 226 -23.35 -12.34 -4.24
N ILE A 227 -22.13 -11.93 -4.61
CA ILE A 227 -21.62 -10.55 -4.47
C ILE A 227 -20.92 -10.12 -5.76
N GLY A 228 -21.12 -8.85 -6.15
CA GLY A 228 -20.42 -8.22 -7.26
C GLY A 228 -19.18 -7.46 -6.77
N PHE A 229 -18.05 -7.70 -7.40
CA PHE A 229 -16.78 -7.03 -7.09
C PHE A 229 -16.29 -6.21 -8.28
N ASN A 230 -15.51 -5.17 -7.97
CA ASN A 230 -14.61 -4.59 -8.96
C ASN A 230 -13.40 -5.53 -9.11
N ASP A 231 -13.13 -5.96 -10.34
CA ASP A 231 -12.08 -6.93 -10.66
C ASP A 231 -10.68 -6.42 -10.31
N HIS A 232 -10.38 -5.15 -10.58
CA HIS A 232 -9.10 -4.53 -10.23
C HIS A 232 -8.89 -4.50 -8.71
N TYR A 233 -9.91 -4.12 -7.93
CA TYR A 233 -9.79 -4.08 -6.48
C TYR A 233 -9.55 -5.45 -5.87
N LEU A 234 -10.25 -6.46 -6.40
CA LEU A 234 -10.07 -7.85 -5.96
C LEU A 234 -8.69 -8.38 -6.35
N SER A 235 -8.27 -8.15 -7.60
CA SER A 235 -6.94 -8.55 -8.10
C SER A 235 -5.80 -7.92 -7.29
N ASP A 236 -5.87 -6.60 -7.01
CA ASP A 236 -4.86 -5.91 -6.23
C ASP A 236 -4.73 -6.49 -4.82
N ALA A 237 -5.86 -6.75 -4.14
CA ALA A 237 -5.88 -7.34 -2.81
C ALA A 237 -5.28 -8.76 -2.82
N LEU A 238 -5.60 -9.57 -3.83
CA LEU A 238 -5.06 -10.92 -3.98
C LEU A 238 -3.56 -10.93 -4.30
N LYS A 239 -3.08 -9.98 -5.10
CA LYS A 239 -1.65 -9.81 -5.40
C LYS A 239 -0.85 -9.37 -4.18
N ALA A 240 -1.44 -8.54 -3.34
CA ALA A 240 -0.81 -8.04 -2.13
C ALA A 240 -0.85 -9.04 -0.96
N ALA A 241 -1.77 -10.00 -0.96
CA ALA A 241 -1.91 -10.96 0.12
C ALA A 241 -0.66 -11.88 0.22
N PRO A 242 -0.03 -11.99 1.41
CA PRO A 242 1.25 -12.70 1.56
C PRO A 242 1.11 -14.23 1.65
N ALA A 243 -0.06 -14.73 2.01
CA ALA A 243 -0.29 -16.14 2.26
C ALA A 243 -0.74 -16.90 0.99
N ASP A 244 -0.36 -18.17 0.87
CA ASP A 244 -0.82 -19.04 -0.22
C ASP A 244 -2.28 -19.46 -0.07
N GLU A 245 -2.75 -19.61 1.15
CA GLU A 245 -4.15 -19.84 1.49
C GLU A 245 -4.74 -18.61 2.17
N ILE A 246 -5.93 -18.22 1.78
CA ILE A 246 -6.64 -17.05 2.30
C ILE A 246 -8.05 -17.40 2.74
N ASN A 247 -8.55 -16.64 3.72
CA ASN A 247 -9.94 -16.67 4.11
C ASN A 247 -10.68 -15.48 3.47
N VAL A 248 -11.73 -15.77 2.73
CA VAL A 248 -12.66 -14.77 2.21
C VAL A 248 -13.85 -14.72 3.15
N CYS A 249 -13.95 -13.61 3.89
CA CYS A 249 -14.98 -13.41 4.91
C CYS A 249 -15.99 -12.37 4.42
N LEU A 250 -17.28 -12.70 4.45
CA LEU A 250 -18.30 -11.95 3.78
C LEU A 250 -19.47 -11.64 4.70
N ASN A 251 -20.03 -10.43 4.51
CA ASN A 251 -21.33 -10.01 5.00
C ASN A 251 -22.15 -9.52 3.80
N THR A 252 -23.47 -9.66 3.85
CA THR A 252 -24.34 -9.07 2.81
C THR A 252 -24.67 -7.66 3.13
#